data_aeb14598fcf80b945b903be4b7861260
#
_entry.id   aeb14598fcf80b945b903be4b7861260
#
_cell.length_a   1.000
_cell.length_b   1.000
_cell.length_c   1.000
_cell.angle_alpha   90.00
_cell.angle_beta   90.00
_cell.angle_gamma   90.00
#
_symmetry.space_group_name_H-M   'P 1'
#
loop_
_entity.id
_entity.type
_entity.pdbx_description
1 polymer ?
#
loop_
_entity_poly.entity_id
_entity_poly.type
_entity_poly.pdbx_seq_one_letter_code
_entity_poly.pdbx_strand_id
1 'polypeptide(L)'
;MACRSCAFGGAVYDVPQGAFVLCQTAAGQLADNLRSQEPLTETFTMGNRLTQIATRTGDNGTTGLGNNQRVSKNSLRVHAMGEVDELNSHIGLLLCEEMAVDVREVLIEVQHQLFNLGGELSIPGFELLKEDAVAALDTALATYNAQLPKLEEFILPAGTRGAAQAHVCRTVARRAERACVALGNEESINDTPRQYLNRLSDLMFVLARVLNRLNGGDDVYWKSQRMKG
;
A
#
# COMPACT_ATOMS: atom_id res chain seq x y z
N MET A 1 9.11 34.43 -16.52
CA MET A 1 9.91 33.49 -17.36
C MET A 1 9.12 32.19 -17.42
N ALA A 2 8.67 31.85 -18.61
CA ALA A 2 7.72 30.77 -18.85
C ALA A 2 8.42 29.41 -18.85
N CYS A 3 7.90 28.44 -18.08
CA CYS A 3 8.34 27.05 -18.13
C CYS A 3 7.65 26.36 -19.30
N ARG A 4 8.45 25.73 -20.18
CA ARG A 4 8.01 25.09 -21.41
C ARG A 4 7.29 23.77 -21.10
N SER A 5 6.17 23.57 -21.80
CA SER A 5 5.35 22.37 -21.86
C SER A 5 6.14 21.13 -22.30
N CYS A 6 6.03 20.02 -21.58
CA CYS A 6 6.30 18.69 -22.11
C CYS A 6 5.03 18.17 -22.77
N ALA A 7 5.03 18.07 -24.09
CA ALA A 7 3.96 17.45 -24.86
C ALA A 7 4.23 15.94 -25.01
N PHE A 8 3.33 15.12 -24.49
CA PHE A 8 3.12 13.75 -24.93
C PHE A 8 1.62 13.52 -25.08
N GLY A 9 1.20 13.28 -26.33
CA GLY A 9 -0.11 12.71 -26.69
C GLY A 9 -1.36 13.46 -26.22
N GLY A 10 -1.67 14.62 -26.78
CA GLY A 10 -3.00 15.08 -27.17
C GLY A 10 -4.17 15.07 -26.16
N ALA A 11 -3.98 15.32 -24.86
CA ALA A 11 -5.06 15.71 -23.97
C ALA A 11 -4.54 16.73 -22.95
N VAL A 12 -5.08 17.94 -22.99
CA VAL A 12 -4.83 18.99 -22.00
C VAL A 12 -5.79 18.76 -20.85
N TYR A 13 -5.30 18.36 -19.69
CA TYR A 13 -6.09 18.34 -18.45
C TYR A 13 -5.86 19.64 -17.70
N ASP A 14 -6.94 20.39 -17.53
CA ASP A 14 -6.98 21.63 -16.75
C ASP A 14 -7.04 21.23 -15.25
N VAL A 15 -5.95 21.44 -14.51
CA VAL A 15 -5.89 21.14 -13.07
C VAL A 15 -6.41 22.37 -12.32
N PRO A 16 -7.47 22.24 -11.50
CA PRO A 16 -8.01 23.37 -10.73
C PRO A 16 -6.94 23.95 -9.80
N GLN A 17 -6.77 25.28 -9.83
CA GLN A 17 -5.76 26.02 -9.04
C GLN A 17 -5.85 25.82 -7.53
N GLY A 18 -6.93 25.24 -7.00
CA GLY A 18 -7.10 24.92 -5.57
C GLY A 18 -6.25 23.76 -5.03
N ALA A 19 -5.82 22.81 -5.90
CA ALA A 19 -5.06 21.64 -5.47
C ALA A 19 -3.58 21.98 -5.12
N PHE A 20 -3.05 23.07 -5.68
CA PHE A 20 -1.66 23.49 -5.46
C PHE A 20 -1.43 24.17 -4.10
N VAL A 21 -2.48 24.80 -3.53
CA VAL A 21 -2.39 25.51 -2.23
C VAL A 21 -2.39 24.54 -1.06
N LEU A 22 -3.09 23.39 -1.17
CA LEU A 22 -3.14 22.39 -0.09
C LEU A 22 -1.82 21.61 0.06
N CYS A 23 -1.06 21.44 -1.02
CA CYS A 23 0.23 20.78 -0.97
C CYS A 23 1.31 21.65 -0.31
N GLN A 24 1.25 22.99 -0.47
CA GLN A 24 2.21 23.91 0.16
C GLN A 24 1.95 24.13 1.64
N THR A 25 0.71 24.06 2.11
CA THR A 25 0.37 24.21 3.53
C THR A 25 0.72 22.97 4.34
N ALA A 26 0.56 21.76 3.78
CA ALA A 26 0.98 20.53 4.43
C ALA A 26 2.51 20.42 4.57
N ALA A 27 3.27 20.85 3.56
CA ALA A 27 4.72 20.89 3.61
C ALA A 27 5.25 21.93 4.61
N GLY A 28 4.57 23.07 4.78
CA GLY A 28 4.92 24.10 5.75
C GLY A 28 4.69 23.66 7.19
N GLN A 29 3.59 22.99 7.49
CA GLN A 29 3.27 22.50 8.85
C GLN A 29 4.17 21.32 9.28
N LEU A 30 4.62 20.47 8.34
CA LEU A 30 5.62 19.44 8.65
C LEU A 30 6.98 20.06 9.01
N ALA A 31 7.39 21.14 8.37
CA ALA A 31 8.66 21.83 8.64
C ALA A 31 8.67 22.53 10.00
N ASP A 32 7.54 23.08 10.44
CA ASP A 32 7.43 23.79 11.72
C ASP A 32 7.31 22.86 12.93
N ASN A 33 6.68 21.68 12.79
CA ASN A 33 6.63 20.66 13.85
C ASN A 33 7.98 19.96 14.08
N LEU A 34 8.88 19.94 13.09
CA LEU A 34 10.24 19.42 13.24
C LEU A 34 11.20 20.41 13.89
N ARG A 35 10.84 21.71 14.01
CA ARG A 35 11.67 22.74 14.63
C ARG A 35 11.51 22.87 16.15
N SER A 36 10.48 22.29 16.74
CA SER A 36 10.19 22.40 18.17
C SER A 36 10.72 21.24 19.03
N GLN A 37 11.40 20.26 18.45
CA GLN A 37 12.13 19.23 19.21
C GLN A 37 13.62 19.56 19.19
N GLU A 38 14.24 19.65 20.38
CA GLU A 38 15.67 19.89 20.54
C GLU A 38 16.51 18.90 19.74
N PRO A 39 17.67 19.32 19.18
CA PRO A 39 18.38 18.54 18.19
C PRO A 39 19.10 17.35 18.83
N LEU A 40 18.58 16.14 18.58
CA LEU A 40 19.47 14.99 18.47
C LEU A 40 20.32 15.24 17.23
N THR A 41 21.52 15.76 17.43
CA THR A 41 22.52 16.07 16.41
C THR A 41 23.11 14.77 15.84
N GLU A 42 22.33 14.06 15.03
CA GLU A 42 22.85 13.21 13.99
C GLU A 42 22.12 13.58 12.69
N THR A 43 22.82 14.33 11.87
CA THR A 43 22.38 14.70 10.52
C THR A 43 22.19 13.43 9.69
N PHE A 44 20.95 12.98 9.58
CA PHE A 44 20.54 11.91 8.70
C PHE A 44 20.65 12.40 7.25
N THR A 45 21.83 12.28 6.66
CA THR A 45 22.04 12.62 5.24
C THR A 45 21.44 11.52 4.36
N MET A 46 20.13 11.59 4.09
CA MET A 46 19.46 10.74 3.09
C MET A 46 19.92 11.04 1.65
N GLY A 47 20.61 12.17 1.43
CA GLY A 47 20.86 12.72 0.09
C GLY A 47 21.65 11.85 -0.89
N ASN A 48 22.52 10.95 -0.42
CA ASN A 48 23.39 10.17 -1.33
C ASN A 48 22.83 8.78 -1.68
N ARG A 49 21.89 8.23 -0.90
CA ARG A 49 21.31 6.89 -1.18
C ARG A 49 20.35 6.89 -2.36
N LEU A 50 19.69 8.01 -2.64
CA LEU A 50 18.73 8.12 -3.75
C LEU A 50 19.39 8.34 -5.10
N THR A 51 20.63 8.81 -5.14
CA THR A 51 21.38 9.06 -6.39
C THR A 51 22.27 7.90 -6.81
N GLN A 52 22.70 7.04 -5.87
CA GLN A 52 23.50 5.86 -6.15
C GLN A 52 22.78 4.58 -5.69
N ILE A 53 21.93 4.04 -6.55
CA ILE A 53 21.08 2.88 -6.23
C ILE A 53 21.92 1.62 -5.99
N ALA A 54 22.92 1.36 -6.83
CA ALA A 54 23.79 0.19 -6.71
C ALA A 54 25.00 0.47 -5.82
N THR A 55 24.88 0.27 -4.51
CA THR A 55 25.97 0.50 -3.56
C THR A 55 26.87 -0.73 -3.32
N ARG A 56 26.43 -1.93 -3.73
CA ARG A 56 27.09 -3.22 -3.51
C ARG A 56 27.36 -3.60 -2.05
N THR A 57 26.91 -2.79 -1.11
CA THR A 57 27.14 -3.02 0.33
C THR A 57 26.36 -4.20 0.89
N GLY A 58 25.40 -4.75 0.12
CA GLY A 58 24.56 -5.88 0.47
C GLY A 58 24.93 -7.21 -0.19
N ASP A 59 26.01 -7.28 -0.96
CA ASP A 59 26.37 -8.48 -1.75
C ASP A 59 26.79 -9.67 -0.87
N ASN A 60 27.17 -9.41 0.38
CA ASN A 60 27.50 -10.42 1.40
C ASN A 60 26.25 -10.99 2.11
N GLY A 61 25.03 -10.71 1.64
CA GLY A 61 23.79 -11.22 2.25
C GLY A 61 23.29 -10.40 3.45
N THR A 62 23.85 -9.21 3.69
CA THR A 62 23.37 -8.30 4.76
C THR A 62 22.76 -7.04 4.16
N THR A 63 21.89 -6.36 4.93
CA THR A 63 21.31 -5.07 4.57
C THR A 63 21.31 -4.12 5.76
N GLY A 64 21.25 -2.80 5.49
CA GLY A 64 21.09 -1.78 6.53
C GLY A 64 19.61 -1.50 6.78
N LEU A 65 19.22 -1.40 8.05
CA LEU A 65 17.94 -0.84 8.48
C LEU A 65 18.01 0.68 8.54
N GLY A 66 16.85 1.33 8.73
CA GLY A 66 16.73 2.78 8.84
C GLY A 66 17.46 3.39 10.04
N ASN A 67 17.71 2.62 11.09
CA ASN A 67 18.51 2.99 12.27
C ASN A 67 20.03 2.69 12.14
N ASN A 68 20.51 2.46 10.91
CA ASN A 68 21.90 2.11 10.58
C ASN A 68 22.39 0.73 11.09
N GLN A 69 21.56 -0.05 11.76
CA GLN A 69 21.92 -1.44 12.07
C GLN A 69 22.01 -2.27 10.79
N ARG A 70 22.96 -3.20 10.78
CA ARG A 70 23.06 -4.20 9.70
C ARG A 70 22.50 -5.52 10.16
N VAL A 71 21.61 -6.09 9.34
CA VAL A 71 20.95 -7.37 9.60
C VAL A 71 21.11 -8.32 8.41
N SER A 72 20.91 -9.60 8.63
CA SER A 72 20.81 -10.56 7.54
C SER A 72 19.62 -10.25 6.65
N LYS A 73 19.78 -10.37 5.33
CA LYS A 73 18.66 -10.31 4.38
C LYS A 73 17.62 -11.41 4.61
N ASN A 74 17.97 -12.46 5.33
CA ASN A 74 17.07 -13.56 5.72
C ASN A 74 16.41 -13.36 7.09
N SER A 75 16.50 -12.16 7.70
CA SER A 75 15.78 -11.86 8.95
C SER A 75 14.27 -11.70 8.69
N LEU A 76 13.44 -12.02 9.69
CA LEU A 76 11.98 -11.86 9.60
C LEU A 76 11.57 -10.42 9.28
N ARG A 77 12.33 -9.44 9.81
CA ARG A 77 12.09 -8.02 9.54
C ARG A 77 12.28 -7.67 8.06
N VAL A 78 13.37 -8.10 7.45
CA VAL A 78 13.64 -7.87 6.02
C VAL A 78 12.64 -8.63 5.17
N HIS A 79 12.24 -9.83 5.59
CA HIS A 79 11.19 -10.60 4.92
C HIS A 79 9.84 -9.84 4.96
N ALA A 80 9.41 -9.36 6.12
CA ALA A 80 8.16 -8.59 6.23
C ALA A 80 8.19 -7.31 5.39
N MET A 81 9.31 -6.58 5.38
CA MET A 81 9.50 -5.41 4.51
C MET A 81 9.36 -5.78 3.03
N GLY A 82 9.94 -6.89 2.60
CA GLY A 82 9.86 -7.36 1.22
C GLY A 82 8.43 -7.74 0.80
N GLU A 83 7.67 -8.38 1.69
CA GLU A 83 6.28 -8.73 1.43
C GLU A 83 5.37 -7.50 1.28
N VAL A 84 5.63 -6.45 2.07
CA VAL A 84 4.91 -5.17 1.97
C VAL A 84 5.25 -4.45 0.67
N ASP A 85 6.51 -4.45 0.26
CA ASP A 85 6.97 -3.85 -0.99
C ASP A 85 6.39 -4.58 -2.22
N GLU A 86 6.36 -5.92 -2.19
CA GLU A 86 5.71 -6.73 -3.23
C GLU A 86 4.21 -6.40 -3.34
N LEU A 87 3.50 -6.29 -2.21
CA LEU A 87 2.10 -5.88 -2.18
C LEU A 87 1.90 -4.51 -2.84
N ASN A 88 2.73 -3.54 -2.48
CA ASN A 88 2.67 -2.19 -3.05
C ASN A 88 2.91 -2.19 -4.56
N SER A 89 3.84 -3.00 -5.03
CA SER A 89 4.12 -3.19 -6.46
C SER A 89 2.94 -3.82 -7.20
N HIS A 90 2.25 -4.79 -6.60
CA HIS A 90 1.03 -5.39 -7.17
C HIS A 90 -0.14 -4.40 -7.22
N ILE A 91 -0.27 -3.49 -6.24
CA ILE A 91 -1.26 -2.41 -6.28
C ILE A 91 -0.90 -1.42 -7.41
N GLY A 92 0.37 -1.10 -7.60
CA GLY A 92 0.83 -0.31 -8.75
C GLY A 92 0.43 -0.94 -10.09
N LEU A 93 0.55 -2.26 -10.22
CA LEU A 93 0.09 -2.99 -11.40
C LEU A 93 -1.45 -2.94 -11.54
N LEU A 94 -2.21 -3.05 -10.44
CA LEU A 94 -3.65 -2.91 -10.44
C LEU A 94 -4.09 -1.51 -10.90
N LEU A 95 -3.37 -0.47 -10.51
CA LEU A 95 -3.63 0.92 -10.92
C LEU A 95 -3.42 1.16 -12.43
N CYS A 96 -2.79 0.24 -13.17
CA CYS A 96 -2.72 0.30 -14.63
C CYS A 96 -4.02 -0.13 -15.32
N GLU A 97 -4.96 -0.75 -14.59
CA GLU A 97 -6.24 -1.17 -15.13
C GLU A 97 -7.27 -0.03 -15.11
N GLU A 98 -8.32 -0.17 -15.94
CA GLU A 98 -9.45 0.75 -15.92
C GLU A 98 -10.25 0.60 -14.63
N MET A 99 -10.55 1.72 -13.97
CA MET A 99 -11.34 1.77 -12.75
C MET A 99 -11.97 3.15 -12.54
N ALA A 100 -12.97 3.20 -11.67
CA ALA A 100 -13.59 4.46 -11.23
C ALA A 100 -12.56 5.34 -10.49
N VAL A 101 -12.74 6.66 -10.56
CA VAL A 101 -11.79 7.64 -9.99
C VAL A 101 -11.67 7.47 -8.48
N ASP A 102 -12.76 7.26 -7.78
CA ASP A 102 -12.80 7.04 -6.33
C ASP A 102 -12.06 5.78 -5.89
N VAL A 103 -12.17 4.67 -6.65
CA VAL A 103 -11.40 3.44 -6.43
C VAL A 103 -9.90 3.70 -6.61
N ARG A 104 -9.54 4.47 -7.65
CA ARG A 104 -8.15 4.84 -7.92
C ARG A 104 -7.55 5.66 -6.78
N GLU A 105 -8.29 6.65 -6.28
CA GLU A 105 -7.85 7.51 -5.16
C GLU A 105 -7.61 6.69 -3.90
N VAL A 106 -8.50 5.76 -3.56
CA VAL A 106 -8.31 4.84 -2.42
C VAL A 106 -7.06 3.99 -2.60
N LEU A 107 -6.82 3.44 -3.80
CA LEU A 107 -5.63 2.60 -4.05
C LEU A 107 -4.32 3.38 -4.01
N ILE A 108 -4.32 4.65 -4.45
CA ILE A 108 -3.15 5.54 -4.34
C ILE A 108 -2.85 5.81 -2.86
N GLU A 109 -3.87 6.12 -2.05
CA GLU A 109 -3.69 6.31 -0.60
C GLU A 109 -3.16 5.03 0.06
N VAL A 110 -3.67 3.85 -0.33
CA VAL A 110 -3.14 2.57 0.15
C VAL A 110 -1.65 2.42 -0.15
N GLN A 111 -1.18 2.82 -1.33
CA GLN A 111 0.26 2.79 -1.65
C GLN A 111 1.09 3.67 -0.72
N HIS A 112 0.61 4.87 -0.40
CA HIS A 112 1.27 5.75 0.57
C HIS A 112 1.33 5.12 1.96
N GLN A 113 0.24 4.54 2.43
CA GLN A 113 0.21 3.88 3.73
C GLN A 113 1.08 2.61 3.79
N LEU A 114 1.21 1.86 2.69
CA LEU A 114 2.16 0.75 2.61
C LEU A 114 3.63 1.23 2.65
N PHE A 115 3.93 2.40 2.10
CA PHE A 115 5.24 3.04 2.28
C PHE A 115 5.49 3.43 3.74
N ASN A 116 4.49 3.99 4.42
CA ASN A 116 4.56 4.30 5.85
C ASN A 116 4.81 3.01 6.66
N LEU A 117 4.09 1.93 6.37
CA LEU A 117 4.27 0.62 7.01
C LEU A 117 5.68 0.07 6.77
N GLY A 118 6.18 0.12 5.53
CA GLY A 118 7.55 -0.29 5.21
C GLY A 118 8.60 0.55 5.94
N GLY A 119 8.37 1.87 6.07
CA GLY A 119 9.19 2.78 6.85
C GLY A 119 9.22 2.41 8.33
N GLU A 120 8.06 2.13 8.93
CA GLU A 120 7.93 1.66 10.30
C GLU A 120 8.70 0.34 10.53
N LEU A 121 8.53 -0.63 9.65
CA LEU A 121 9.26 -1.89 9.72
C LEU A 121 10.78 -1.70 9.55
N SER A 122 11.21 -0.67 8.81
CA SER A 122 12.63 -0.40 8.59
C SER A 122 13.37 0.18 9.81
N ILE A 123 12.61 0.72 10.78
CA ILE A 123 13.17 1.37 11.98
C ILE A 123 12.55 0.72 13.22
N PRO A 124 13.24 -0.23 13.89
CA PRO A 124 12.73 -0.84 15.11
C PRO A 124 12.30 0.18 16.16
N GLY A 125 11.07 0.04 16.68
CA GLY A 125 10.48 0.94 17.67
C GLY A 125 9.91 2.25 17.12
N PHE A 126 9.89 2.43 15.80
CA PHE A 126 9.26 3.59 15.16
C PHE A 126 7.83 3.26 14.74
N GLU A 127 6.91 4.22 14.93
CA GLU A 127 5.50 4.10 14.59
C GLU A 127 5.12 5.21 13.60
N LEU A 128 4.77 4.83 12.38
CA LEU A 128 4.41 5.76 11.31
C LEU A 128 2.97 5.55 10.82
N LEU A 129 2.56 4.29 10.70
CA LEU A 129 1.19 3.93 10.31
C LEU A 129 0.24 4.19 11.49
N LYS A 130 -0.81 4.99 11.27
CA LYS A 130 -1.76 5.40 12.32
C LYS A 130 -3.07 4.62 12.24
N GLU A 131 -3.80 4.54 13.35
CA GLU A 131 -5.12 3.90 13.44
C GLU A 131 -6.14 4.50 12.46
N ASP A 132 -6.03 5.79 12.15
CA ASP A 132 -6.89 6.46 11.16
C ASP A 132 -6.79 5.82 9.77
N ALA A 133 -5.63 5.27 9.41
CA ALA A 133 -5.47 4.54 8.16
C ALA A 133 -6.30 3.24 8.14
N VAL A 134 -6.41 2.54 9.27
CA VAL A 134 -7.27 1.36 9.41
C VAL A 134 -8.74 1.76 9.31
N ALA A 135 -9.15 2.84 10.00
CA ALA A 135 -10.51 3.35 9.96
C ALA A 135 -10.92 3.81 8.54
N ALA A 136 -9.98 4.37 7.77
CA ALA A 136 -10.22 4.73 6.37
C ALA A 136 -10.51 3.49 5.51
N LEU A 137 -9.78 2.37 5.72
CA LEU A 137 -10.06 1.10 5.03
C LEU A 137 -11.43 0.54 5.42
N ASP A 138 -11.82 0.61 6.71
CA ASP A 138 -13.15 0.19 7.16
C ASP A 138 -14.26 0.97 6.47
N THR A 139 -14.08 2.27 6.34
CA THR A 139 -15.03 3.16 5.65
C THR A 139 -15.15 2.81 4.17
N ALA A 140 -14.03 2.65 3.47
CA ALA A 140 -13.99 2.28 2.06
C ALA A 140 -14.66 0.91 1.85
N LEU A 141 -14.32 -0.08 2.68
CA LEU A 141 -14.89 -1.42 2.64
C LEU A 141 -16.41 -1.38 2.80
N ALA A 142 -16.94 -0.67 3.79
CA ALA A 142 -18.38 -0.53 4.01
C ALA A 142 -19.07 0.12 2.81
N THR A 143 -18.47 1.20 2.27
CA THR A 143 -19.00 1.96 1.13
C THR A 143 -19.13 1.09 -0.12
N TYR A 144 -18.09 0.39 -0.50
CA TYR A 144 -18.12 -0.44 -1.71
C TYR A 144 -18.94 -1.71 -1.52
N ASN A 145 -18.87 -2.35 -0.36
CA ASN A 145 -19.63 -3.56 -0.09
C ASN A 145 -21.14 -3.32 -0.08
N ALA A 146 -21.60 -2.14 0.36
CA ALA A 146 -23.03 -1.77 0.35
C ALA A 146 -23.64 -1.73 -1.06
N GLN A 147 -22.83 -1.56 -2.11
CA GLN A 147 -23.25 -1.48 -3.50
C GLN A 147 -23.29 -2.86 -4.18
N LEU A 148 -22.80 -3.90 -3.53
CA LEU A 148 -22.66 -5.23 -4.11
C LEU A 148 -23.83 -6.15 -3.70
N PRO A 149 -24.27 -7.03 -4.58
CA PRO A 149 -25.24 -8.05 -4.23
C PRO A 149 -24.67 -8.98 -3.15
N LYS A 150 -25.55 -9.54 -2.33
CA LYS A 150 -25.16 -10.56 -1.35
C LYS A 150 -24.55 -11.77 -2.06
N LEU A 151 -23.49 -12.32 -1.47
CA LEU A 151 -22.93 -13.58 -1.93
C LEU A 151 -23.75 -14.74 -1.34
N GLU A 152 -24.15 -15.66 -2.19
CA GLU A 152 -24.86 -16.88 -1.81
C GLU A 152 -23.91 -18.08 -1.75
N GLU A 153 -22.74 -17.98 -2.41
CA GLU A 153 -21.71 -19.02 -2.48
C GLU A 153 -20.32 -18.37 -2.61
N PHE A 154 -19.28 -19.17 -2.44
CA PHE A 154 -17.88 -18.74 -2.67
C PHE A 154 -17.67 -18.37 -4.14
N ILE A 155 -16.84 -17.36 -4.36
CA ILE A 155 -16.40 -16.93 -5.69
C ILE A 155 -14.94 -17.35 -5.93
N LEU A 156 -14.65 -17.63 -7.20
CA LEU A 156 -13.28 -17.89 -7.65
C LEU A 156 -12.54 -16.57 -7.84
N PRO A 157 -11.20 -16.54 -7.62
CA PRO A 157 -10.36 -15.38 -7.92
C PRO A 157 -10.19 -15.23 -9.45
N ALA A 158 -11.26 -14.82 -10.13
CA ALA A 158 -11.39 -14.77 -11.58
C ALA A 158 -12.23 -13.56 -12.00
N GLY A 159 -12.54 -13.43 -13.29
CA GLY A 159 -13.32 -12.35 -13.86
C GLY A 159 -12.49 -11.46 -14.79
N THR A 160 -12.69 -10.15 -14.74
CA THR A 160 -11.89 -9.19 -15.49
C THR A 160 -10.43 -9.20 -15.02
N ARG A 161 -9.52 -8.64 -15.84
CA ARG A 161 -8.11 -8.54 -15.48
C ARG A 161 -7.91 -7.74 -14.20
N GLY A 162 -8.63 -6.61 -14.04
CA GLY A 162 -8.60 -5.81 -12.81
C GLY A 162 -9.10 -6.59 -11.60
N ALA A 163 -10.20 -7.35 -11.73
CA ALA A 163 -10.71 -8.22 -10.66
C ALA A 163 -9.70 -9.30 -10.26
N ALA A 164 -9.11 -9.99 -11.23
CA ALA A 164 -8.10 -11.01 -10.97
C ALA A 164 -6.85 -10.42 -10.30
N GLN A 165 -6.40 -9.24 -10.73
CA GLN A 165 -5.26 -8.53 -10.12
C GLN A 165 -5.58 -8.09 -8.68
N ALA A 166 -6.79 -7.63 -8.39
CA ALA A 166 -7.21 -7.30 -7.02
C ALA A 166 -7.20 -8.56 -6.12
N HIS A 167 -7.57 -9.72 -6.65
CA HIS A 167 -7.43 -10.99 -5.91
C HIS A 167 -5.96 -11.37 -5.67
N VAL A 168 -5.03 -11.06 -6.58
CA VAL A 168 -3.59 -11.22 -6.33
C VAL A 168 -3.17 -10.29 -5.19
N CYS A 169 -3.52 -9.00 -5.22
CA CYS A 169 -3.25 -8.06 -4.13
C CYS A 169 -3.79 -8.57 -2.80
N ARG A 170 -5.02 -9.11 -2.78
CA ARG A 170 -5.63 -9.72 -1.58
C ARG A 170 -4.77 -10.84 -1.01
N THR A 171 -4.30 -11.76 -1.84
CA THR A 171 -3.52 -12.91 -1.36
C THR A 171 -2.11 -12.51 -0.92
N VAL A 172 -1.50 -11.52 -1.57
CA VAL A 172 -0.21 -10.95 -1.17
C VAL A 172 -0.35 -10.17 0.14
N ALA A 173 -1.44 -9.37 0.33
CA ALA A 173 -1.72 -8.71 1.60
C ALA A 173 -1.80 -9.70 2.77
N ARG A 174 -2.47 -10.84 2.57
CA ARG A 174 -2.54 -11.92 3.57
C ARG A 174 -1.17 -12.57 3.82
N ARG A 175 -0.28 -12.61 2.84
CA ARG A 175 1.09 -13.11 3.01
C ARG A 175 1.93 -12.10 3.79
N ALA A 176 1.84 -10.81 3.47
CA ALA A 176 2.48 -9.73 4.22
C ALA A 176 1.99 -9.69 5.69
N GLU A 177 0.70 -9.86 5.92
CA GLU A 177 0.13 -9.98 7.27
C GLU A 177 0.80 -11.11 8.07
N ARG A 178 0.89 -12.32 7.48
CA ARG A 178 1.54 -13.45 8.14
C ARG A 178 3.03 -13.20 8.41
N ALA A 179 3.73 -12.49 7.53
CA ALA A 179 5.13 -12.11 7.75
C ALA A 179 5.26 -11.12 8.93
N CYS A 180 4.35 -10.15 9.05
CA CYS A 180 4.28 -9.26 10.22
C CYS A 180 3.94 -10.03 11.51
N VAL A 181 3.04 -11.02 11.46
CA VAL A 181 2.76 -11.89 12.62
C VAL A 181 3.99 -12.67 13.03
N ALA A 182 4.73 -13.26 12.07
CA ALA A 182 5.97 -13.99 12.36
C ALA A 182 7.03 -13.07 12.99
N LEU A 183 7.19 -11.86 12.49
CA LEU A 183 8.07 -10.85 13.09
C LEU A 183 7.64 -10.49 14.50
N GLY A 184 6.34 -10.28 14.74
CA GLY A 184 5.80 -9.92 16.06
C GLY A 184 5.94 -11.00 17.13
N ASN A 185 6.20 -12.26 16.75
CA ASN A 185 6.52 -13.33 17.70
C ASN A 185 7.95 -13.26 18.24
N GLU A 186 8.87 -12.60 17.52
CA GLU A 186 10.28 -12.50 17.90
C GLU A 186 10.70 -11.08 18.31
N GLU A 187 10.02 -10.06 17.77
CA GLU A 187 10.32 -8.66 18.03
C GLU A 187 9.04 -7.90 18.42
N SER A 188 9.17 -6.93 19.33
CA SER A 188 8.04 -6.04 19.64
C SER A 188 7.77 -5.13 18.44
N ILE A 189 6.58 -5.26 17.86
CA ILE A 189 6.06 -4.38 16.81
C ILE A 189 4.66 -3.91 17.19
N ASN A 190 4.26 -2.75 16.65
CA ASN A 190 2.92 -2.22 16.80
C ASN A 190 1.87 -3.17 16.17
N ASP A 191 0.66 -3.18 16.69
CA ASP A 191 -0.46 -3.98 16.16
C ASP A 191 -1.05 -3.40 14.87
N THR A 192 -0.96 -2.09 14.66
CA THR A 192 -1.55 -1.37 13.53
C THR A 192 -1.14 -1.93 12.15
N PRO A 193 0.13 -2.26 11.87
CA PRO A 193 0.54 -2.92 10.62
C PRO A 193 -0.24 -4.20 10.30
N ARG A 194 -0.41 -5.07 11.29
CA ARG A 194 -1.15 -6.33 11.14
C ARG A 194 -2.63 -6.08 10.88
N GLN A 195 -3.25 -5.17 11.65
CA GLN A 195 -4.66 -4.78 11.48
C GLN A 195 -4.91 -4.16 10.11
N TYR A 196 -4.01 -3.29 9.66
CA TYR A 196 -4.08 -2.64 8.34
C TYR A 196 -4.04 -3.67 7.21
N LEU A 197 -3.08 -4.58 7.22
CA LEU A 197 -2.92 -5.60 6.17
C LEU A 197 -4.11 -6.57 6.15
N ASN A 198 -4.64 -6.95 7.30
CA ASN A 198 -5.84 -7.75 7.40
C ASN A 198 -7.03 -7.03 6.74
N ARG A 199 -7.31 -5.80 7.14
CA ARG A 199 -8.40 -4.98 6.59
C ARG A 199 -8.22 -4.69 5.10
N LEU A 200 -6.98 -4.42 4.67
CA LEU A 200 -6.65 -4.24 3.25
C LEU A 200 -6.98 -5.50 2.44
N SER A 201 -6.72 -6.69 2.97
CA SER A 201 -7.09 -7.93 2.29
C SER A 201 -8.61 -8.04 2.05
N ASP A 202 -9.42 -7.60 3.01
CA ASP A 202 -10.88 -7.59 2.88
C ASP A 202 -11.34 -6.56 1.85
N LEU A 203 -10.74 -5.36 1.87
CA LEU A 203 -10.99 -4.34 0.87
C LEU A 203 -10.66 -4.83 -0.55
N MET A 204 -9.52 -5.50 -0.74
CA MET A 204 -9.14 -6.06 -2.05
C MET A 204 -10.15 -7.10 -2.55
N PHE A 205 -10.76 -7.88 -1.67
CA PHE A 205 -11.83 -8.80 -2.04
C PHE A 205 -13.07 -8.04 -2.56
N VAL A 206 -13.49 -7.01 -1.84
CA VAL A 206 -14.63 -6.17 -2.23
C VAL A 206 -14.35 -5.44 -3.55
N LEU A 207 -13.15 -4.83 -3.68
CA LEU A 207 -12.75 -4.14 -4.90
C LEU A 207 -12.65 -5.08 -6.12
N ALA A 208 -12.23 -6.34 -5.93
CA ALA A 208 -12.25 -7.32 -7.02
C ALA A 208 -13.67 -7.48 -7.58
N ARG A 209 -14.69 -7.54 -6.74
CA ARG A 209 -16.09 -7.63 -7.15
C ARG A 209 -16.60 -6.36 -7.81
N VAL A 210 -16.18 -5.19 -7.30
CA VAL A 210 -16.49 -3.88 -7.92
C VAL A 210 -15.89 -3.79 -9.32
N LEU A 211 -14.61 -4.09 -9.46
CA LEU A 211 -13.88 -4.04 -10.74
C LEU A 211 -14.41 -5.03 -11.77
N ASN A 212 -14.96 -6.15 -11.31
CA ASN A 212 -15.56 -7.13 -12.20
C ASN A 212 -16.85 -6.59 -12.86
N ARG A 213 -17.58 -5.69 -12.18
CA ARG A 213 -18.85 -5.12 -12.64
C ARG A 213 -18.70 -3.90 -13.55
N LEU A 214 -17.54 -3.22 -13.56
CA LEU A 214 -17.32 -2.03 -14.38
C LEU A 214 -17.59 -2.26 -15.88
N ASN A 215 -17.31 -3.46 -16.38
CA ASN A 215 -17.51 -3.83 -17.78
C ASN A 215 -18.64 -4.85 -17.97
N GLY A 216 -19.64 -4.86 -17.07
CA GLY A 216 -20.80 -5.76 -17.14
C GLY A 216 -20.50 -7.21 -16.78
N GLY A 217 -19.34 -7.48 -16.18
CA GLY A 217 -19.01 -8.80 -15.62
C GLY A 217 -19.75 -9.09 -14.32
N ASP A 218 -19.74 -10.34 -13.90
CA ASP A 218 -20.35 -10.79 -12.64
C ASP A 218 -19.38 -11.69 -11.86
N ASP A 219 -19.72 -11.98 -10.60
CA ASP A 219 -18.93 -12.87 -9.77
C ASP A 219 -18.86 -14.28 -10.39
N VAL A 220 -17.66 -14.85 -10.43
CA VAL A 220 -17.45 -16.23 -10.92
C VAL A 220 -17.61 -17.19 -9.75
N TYR A 221 -18.78 -17.81 -9.65
CA TYR A 221 -19.10 -18.68 -8.52
C TYR A 221 -18.38 -20.03 -8.58
N TRP A 222 -17.97 -20.50 -7.41
CA TRP A 222 -17.44 -21.85 -7.26
C TRP A 222 -18.58 -22.88 -7.36
N LYS A 223 -18.45 -23.81 -8.30
CA LYS A 223 -19.41 -24.91 -8.49
C LYS A 223 -19.03 -26.08 -7.58
N SER A 224 -19.55 -26.07 -6.35
CA SER A 224 -19.37 -27.20 -5.44
C SER A 224 -20.17 -28.42 -5.87
N GLN A 225 -19.54 -29.60 -5.89
CA GLN A 225 -20.29 -30.87 -6.09
C GLN A 225 -21.15 -31.20 -4.87
N ARG A 226 -20.95 -30.56 -3.71
CA ARG A 226 -21.75 -30.74 -2.50
C ARG A 226 -23.16 -30.16 -2.58
N MET A 227 -23.41 -29.26 -3.52
CA MET A 227 -24.70 -28.60 -3.73
C MET A 227 -25.61 -29.37 -4.71
N LYS A 228 -25.27 -30.60 -5.11
CA LYS A 228 -26.08 -31.48 -5.96
C LYS A 228 -26.84 -32.55 -5.18
N GLY A 229 -27.09 -32.30 -3.88
CA GLY A 229 -27.88 -33.15 -3.01
C GLY A 229 -29.25 -32.53 -2.76
#